data_56672771e09f7c8ba8f1e0a55868b852
#
_entry.id   56672771e09f7c8ba8f1e0a55868b852
#
_cell.length_a   1.000
_cell.length_b   1.000
_cell.length_c   1.000
_cell.angle_alpha   90.00
_cell.angle_beta   90.00
_cell.angle_gamma   90.00
#
_symmetry.space_group_name_H-M   'P 1'
#
loop_
_entity.id
_entity.type
_entity.pdbx_description
1 polymer ?
#
loop_
_entity_poly.entity_id
_entity_poly.type
_entity_poly.pdbx_seq_one_letter_code
_entity_poly.pdbx_strand_id
1 'polypeptide(L)'
;TNARRYPDKPALVFFGSTVTYAQLAAGAERVAARLAALGVQRGGRVVLCMQNCPQLVMAHFGILRANAVVVPVNPMNRAEELKHYITDPDTKVAITTGDLAPEMAKASNALHPSERLAHLVVTQFTDAFDVNVTGADAPPEAWGEWLGTRHPLPVLDGGEAHAWTDAVACTDTPPALAVGPHDLALLPYTSGTTGLPKGCMHLHKSIMHNAV
;
A
#
# COMPACT_ATOMS: atom_id res chain seq x y z
N THR A 1 17.88 11.94 -6.53
CA THR A 1 16.82 10.97 -6.88
C THR A 1 16.49 11.04 -8.37
N ASN A 2 15.94 9.95 -8.94
CA ASN A 2 15.51 9.91 -10.35
C ASN A 2 14.42 10.97 -10.63
N ALA A 3 13.53 11.22 -9.69
CA ALA A 3 12.51 12.25 -9.79
C ALA A 3 13.08 13.68 -9.97
N ARG A 4 14.28 13.95 -9.45
CA ARG A 4 14.98 15.25 -9.67
C ARG A 4 15.75 15.26 -10.98
N ARG A 5 16.31 14.13 -11.43
CA ARG A 5 17.13 14.04 -12.64
C ARG A 5 16.29 13.92 -13.91
N TYR A 6 15.19 13.20 -13.82
CA TYR A 6 14.36 12.81 -14.95
C TYR A 6 12.87 12.91 -14.60
N PRO A 7 12.36 14.10 -14.21
CA PRO A 7 11.00 14.26 -13.68
C PRO A 7 9.93 13.76 -14.64
N ASP A 8 10.10 14.02 -15.93
CA ASP A 8 9.10 13.76 -16.97
C ASP A 8 9.22 12.36 -17.61
N LYS A 9 10.28 11.59 -17.24
CA LYS A 9 10.39 10.22 -17.73
C LYS A 9 9.30 9.32 -17.14
N PRO A 10 8.77 8.37 -17.94
CA PRO A 10 7.92 7.30 -17.42
C PRO A 10 8.62 6.53 -16.29
N ALA A 11 7.98 6.46 -15.14
CA ALA A 11 8.38 5.62 -14.02
C ALA A 11 7.58 4.33 -13.99
N LEU A 12 6.28 4.41 -14.31
CA LEU A 12 5.36 3.27 -14.35
C LEU A 12 4.51 3.38 -15.61
N VAL A 13 4.22 2.23 -16.22
CA VAL A 13 3.25 2.09 -17.30
C VAL A 13 2.27 0.99 -16.89
N PHE A 14 0.99 1.31 -16.96
CA PHE A 14 -0.06 0.38 -16.56
C PHE A 14 -1.27 0.56 -17.50
N PHE A 15 -1.50 -0.42 -18.36
CA PHE A 15 -2.57 -0.40 -19.37
C PHE A 15 -2.69 0.96 -20.08
N GLY A 16 -1.63 1.37 -20.78
CA GLY A 16 -1.59 2.64 -21.54
C GLY A 16 -1.45 3.90 -20.69
N SER A 17 -1.78 3.85 -19.41
CA SER A 17 -1.57 4.98 -18.50
C SER A 17 -0.12 5.05 -18.03
N THR A 18 0.43 6.26 -18.03
CA THR A 18 1.82 6.51 -17.64
C THR A 18 1.87 7.37 -16.39
N VAL A 19 2.68 6.96 -15.42
CA VAL A 19 3.04 7.78 -14.25
C VAL A 19 4.51 8.17 -14.39
N THR A 20 4.80 9.46 -14.38
CA THR A 20 6.18 9.96 -14.43
C THR A 20 6.88 9.86 -13.07
N TYR A 21 8.22 9.98 -13.06
CA TYR A 21 8.97 10.03 -11.79
C TYR A 21 8.54 11.18 -10.88
N ALA A 22 8.21 12.35 -11.45
CA ALA A 22 7.69 13.48 -10.67
C ALA A 22 6.33 13.16 -10.03
N GLN A 23 5.42 12.58 -10.81
CA GLN A 23 4.10 12.18 -10.31
C GLN A 23 4.18 11.10 -9.23
N LEU A 24 5.04 10.09 -9.43
CA LEU A 24 5.29 9.05 -8.43
C LEU A 24 5.83 9.63 -7.12
N ALA A 25 6.81 10.53 -7.21
CA ALA A 25 7.37 11.18 -6.03
C ALA A 25 6.34 12.05 -5.31
N ALA A 26 5.56 12.85 -6.05
CA ALA A 26 4.51 13.68 -5.47
C ALA A 26 3.41 12.83 -4.82
N GLY A 27 3.01 11.73 -5.46
CA GLY A 27 2.05 10.78 -4.88
C GLY A 27 2.56 10.16 -3.59
N ALA A 28 3.82 9.72 -3.55
CA ALA A 28 4.44 9.17 -2.35
C ALA A 28 4.52 10.19 -1.19
N GLU A 29 4.83 11.47 -1.47
CA GLU A 29 4.82 12.54 -0.45
C GLU A 29 3.42 12.74 0.15
N ARG A 30 2.37 12.75 -0.68
CA ARG A 30 0.98 12.90 -0.23
C ARG A 30 0.52 11.70 0.60
N VAL A 31 0.83 10.49 0.15
CA VAL A 31 0.55 9.27 0.94
C VAL A 31 1.27 9.32 2.29
N ALA A 32 2.53 9.75 2.34
CA ALA A 32 3.27 9.90 3.58
C ALA A 32 2.63 10.91 4.53
N ALA A 33 2.20 12.06 4.01
CA ALA A 33 1.48 13.07 4.78
C ALA A 33 0.17 12.52 5.36
N ARG A 34 -0.61 11.81 4.52
CA ARG A 34 -1.86 11.18 4.97
C ARG A 34 -1.62 10.13 6.05
N LEU A 35 -0.62 9.27 5.88
CA LEU A 35 -0.29 8.25 6.89
C LEU A 35 0.11 8.89 8.23
N ALA A 36 0.88 9.97 8.22
CA ALA A 36 1.21 10.73 9.41
C ALA A 36 -0.04 11.34 10.07
N ALA A 37 -0.96 11.91 9.29
CA ALA A 37 -2.24 12.42 9.77
C ALA A 37 -3.14 11.31 10.38
N LEU A 38 -3.02 10.07 9.88
CA LEU A 38 -3.67 8.88 10.44
C LEU A 38 -2.92 8.30 11.66
N GLY A 39 -1.91 8.99 12.18
CA GLY A 39 -1.19 8.60 13.39
C GLY A 39 -0.04 7.61 13.19
N VAL A 40 0.35 7.29 11.96
CA VAL A 40 1.51 6.43 11.69
C VAL A 40 2.79 7.13 12.14
N GLN A 41 3.48 6.53 13.09
CA GLN A 41 4.74 7.03 13.65
C GLN A 41 5.94 6.36 12.98
N ARG A 42 7.15 6.91 13.20
CA ARG A 42 8.40 6.28 12.79
C ARG A 42 8.48 4.83 13.27
N GLY A 43 8.79 3.91 12.34
CA GLY A 43 8.83 2.47 12.60
C GLY A 43 7.47 1.80 12.71
N GLY A 44 6.37 2.57 12.59
CA GLY A 44 5.01 2.02 12.51
C GLY A 44 4.87 1.12 11.29
N ARG A 45 4.15 0.01 11.43
CA ARG A 45 3.94 -0.95 10.35
C ARG A 45 2.66 -0.61 9.61
N VAL A 46 2.71 -0.67 8.28
CA VAL A 46 1.54 -0.48 7.42
C VAL A 46 1.41 -1.69 6.52
N VAL A 47 0.30 -2.40 6.63
CA VAL A 47 -0.01 -3.52 5.72
C VAL A 47 -0.30 -2.97 4.33
N LEU A 48 0.33 -3.58 3.33
CA LEU A 48 0.13 -3.28 1.92
C LEU A 48 -0.31 -4.56 1.21
N CYS A 49 -1.63 -4.69 0.99
CA CYS A 49 -2.27 -5.89 0.43
C CYS A 49 -3.03 -5.52 -0.84
N MET A 50 -2.39 -5.64 -1.99
CA MET A 50 -3.00 -5.35 -3.30
C MET A 50 -2.23 -6.00 -4.43
N GLN A 51 -2.89 -6.15 -5.58
CA GLN A 51 -2.27 -6.55 -6.84
C GLN A 51 -1.34 -5.46 -7.37
N ASN A 52 -0.45 -5.83 -8.28
CA ASN A 52 0.46 -4.88 -8.92
C ASN A 52 -0.33 -3.81 -9.69
N CYS A 53 -0.16 -2.56 -9.28
CA CYS A 53 -0.76 -1.38 -9.88
C CYS A 53 0.09 -0.14 -9.50
N PRO A 54 -0.10 1.00 -10.17
CA PRO A 54 0.65 2.22 -9.83
C PRO A 54 0.50 2.66 -8.38
N GLN A 55 -0.67 2.47 -7.80
CA GLN A 55 -0.96 2.84 -6.41
C GLN A 55 -0.15 1.99 -5.42
N LEU A 56 0.12 0.70 -5.72
CA LEU A 56 1.00 -0.14 -4.91
C LEU A 56 2.39 0.49 -4.78
N VAL A 57 2.94 0.97 -5.89
CA VAL A 57 4.27 1.57 -5.90
C VAL A 57 4.27 2.91 -5.16
N MET A 58 3.23 3.74 -5.37
CA MET A 58 3.06 5.00 -4.63
C MET A 58 2.92 4.75 -3.13
N ALA A 59 2.09 3.78 -2.72
CA ALA A 59 1.89 3.40 -1.33
C ALA A 59 3.18 2.88 -0.69
N HIS A 60 3.91 2.00 -1.39
CA HIS A 60 5.18 1.47 -0.92
C HIS A 60 6.17 2.60 -0.59
N PHE A 61 6.41 3.51 -1.53
CA PHE A 61 7.30 4.64 -1.30
C PHE A 61 6.73 5.65 -0.31
N GLY A 62 5.42 5.84 -0.27
CA GLY A 62 4.74 6.69 0.71
C GLY A 62 4.91 6.20 2.14
N ILE A 63 4.78 4.89 2.37
CA ILE A 63 5.02 4.27 3.69
C ILE A 63 6.47 4.50 4.13
N LEU A 64 7.45 4.21 3.27
CA LEU A 64 8.86 4.46 3.56
C LEU A 64 9.14 5.94 3.81
N ARG A 65 8.52 6.83 3.02
CA ARG A 65 8.65 8.28 3.17
C ARG A 65 8.02 8.81 4.46
N ALA A 66 7.01 8.13 5.01
CA ALA A 66 6.44 8.38 6.32
C ALA A 66 7.33 7.90 7.48
N ASN A 67 8.54 7.40 7.20
CA ASN A 67 9.44 6.73 8.15
C ASN A 67 8.85 5.43 8.73
N ALA A 68 7.91 4.82 8.04
CA ALA A 68 7.21 3.60 8.45
C ALA A 68 7.76 2.36 7.73
N VAL A 69 7.29 1.19 8.14
CA VAL A 69 7.69 -0.11 7.64
C VAL A 69 6.60 -0.68 6.75
N VAL A 70 6.95 -1.10 5.54
CA VAL A 70 6.02 -1.78 4.64
C VAL A 70 5.86 -3.24 5.07
N VAL A 71 4.64 -3.69 5.26
CA VAL A 71 4.28 -5.10 5.46
C VAL A 71 3.55 -5.58 4.21
N PRO A 72 4.26 -6.08 3.19
CA PRO A 72 3.64 -6.56 1.97
C PRO A 72 2.95 -7.90 2.23
N VAL A 73 1.70 -8.00 1.81
CA VAL A 73 0.85 -9.19 2.01
C VAL A 73 0.34 -9.68 0.67
N ASN A 74 0.37 -11.00 0.48
CA ASN A 74 -0.15 -11.62 -0.73
C ASN A 74 -1.67 -11.34 -0.87
N PRO A 75 -2.12 -10.76 -1.99
CA PRO A 75 -3.52 -10.43 -2.23
C PRO A 75 -4.45 -11.66 -2.32
N MET A 76 -3.89 -12.87 -2.44
CA MET A 76 -4.66 -14.12 -2.42
C MET A 76 -5.08 -14.55 -1.01
N ASN A 77 -4.52 -13.96 0.05
CA ASN A 77 -4.84 -14.30 1.42
C ASN A 77 -6.29 -13.93 1.77
N ARG A 78 -6.93 -14.78 2.56
CA ARG A 78 -8.30 -14.59 3.04
C ARG A 78 -8.30 -14.05 4.47
N ALA A 79 -9.49 -13.69 4.97
CA ALA A 79 -9.64 -13.04 6.27
C ALA A 79 -8.93 -13.79 7.43
N GLU A 80 -8.96 -15.11 7.45
CA GLU A 80 -8.30 -15.89 8.52
C GLU A 80 -6.78 -15.73 8.52
N GLU A 81 -6.16 -15.69 7.33
CA GLU A 81 -4.73 -15.50 7.19
C GLU A 81 -4.35 -14.03 7.46
N LEU A 82 -5.19 -13.09 7.01
CA LEU A 82 -4.97 -11.65 7.18
C LEU A 82 -4.92 -11.23 8.65
N LYS A 83 -5.62 -11.91 9.55
CA LYS A 83 -5.54 -11.68 11.00
C LYS A 83 -4.10 -11.71 11.50
N HIS A 84 -3.32 -12.71 11.08
CA HIS A 84 -1.92 -12.85 11.48
C HIS A 84 -1.07 -11.66 11.02
N TYR A 85 -1.27 -11.18 9.78
CA TYR A 85 -0.54 -10.02 9.24
C TYR A 85 -0.98 -8.68 9.86
N ILE A 86 -2.09 -8.63 10.56
CA ILE A 86 -2.53 -7.48 11.35
C ILE A 86 -1.91 -7.53 12.75
N THR A 87 -1.99 -8.70 13.41
CA THR A 87 -1.64 -8.85 14.84
C THR A 87 -0.14 -8.97 15.08
N ASP A 88 0.57 -9.83 14.32
CA ASP A 88 1.99 -10.09 14.54
C ASP A 88 2.88 -8.82 14.40
N PRO A 89 2.70 -7.97 13.37
CA PRO A 89 3.45 -6.71 13.27
C PRO A 89 2.83 -5.58 14.09
N ASP A 90 1.73 -5.80 14.82
CA ASP A 90 0.95 -4.78 15.54
C ASP A 90 0.58 -3.60 14.62
N THR A 91 -0.02 -3.90 13.47
CA THR A 91 -0.40 -2.85 12.52
C THR A 91 -1.75 -2.23 12.87
N LYS A 92 -1.87 -0.91 12.70
CA LYS A 92 -3.13 -0.16 12.87
C LYS A 92 -3.63 0.45 11.57
N VAL A 93 -2.82 0.42 10.53
CA VAL A 93 -3.16 0.97 9.22
C VAL A 93 -2.89 -0.04 8.12
N ALA A 94 -3.85 -0.25 7.23
CA ALA A 94 -3.67 -1.05 6.02
C ALA A 94 -4.05 -0.25 4.76
N ILE A 95 -3.42 -0.59 3.65
CA ILE A 95 -3.74 -0.06 2.31
C ILE A 95 -4.06 -1.26 1.41
N THR A 96 -5.20 -1.21 0.72
CA THR A 96 -5.67 -2.31 -0.12
C THR A 96 -6.46 -1.81 -1.33
N THR A 97 -6.79 -2.70 -2.27
CA THR A 97 -7.72 -2.43 -3.37
C THR A 97 -9.16 -2.71 -2.97
N GLY A 98 -10.12 -2.11 -3.69
CA GLY A 98 -11.54 -2.21 -3.39
C GLY A 98 -12.08 -3.64 -3.39
N ASP A 99 -11.60 -4.48 -4.30
CA ASP A 99 -11.96 -5.90 -4.40
C ASP A 99 -11.48 -6.74 -3.20
N LEU A 100 -10.37 -6.34 -2.56
CA LEU A 100 -9.79 -7.02 -1.39
C LEU A 100 -10.23 -6.40 -0.05
N ALA A 101 -10.76 -5.19 -0.08
CA ALA A 101 -11.14 -4.45 1.12
C ALA A 101 -12.16 -5.19 2.02
N PRO A 102 -13.16 -5.92 1.50
CA PRO A 102 -14.07 -6.71 2.32
C PRO A 102 -13.38 -7.80 3.16
N GLU A 103 -12.40 -8.50 2.57
CA GLU A 103 -11.65 -9.54 3.31
C GLU A 103 -10.75 -8.93 4.39
N MET A 104 -10.12 -7.78 4.11
CA MET A 104 -9.31 -7.05 5.09
C MET A 104 -10.18 -6.54 6.26
N ALA A 105 -11.33 -5.95 5.96
CA ALA A 105 -12.26 -5.48 6.99
C ALA A 105 -12.80 -6.66 7.83
N LYS A 106 -13.18 -7.76 7.19
CA LYS A 106 -13.62 -8.99 7.87
C LYS A 106 -12.55 -9.53 8.82
N ALA A 107 -11.29 -9.55 8.38
CA ALA A 107 -10.16 -9.95 9.23
C ALA A 107 -10.05 -9.04 10.46
N SER A 108 -10.02 -7.73 10.26
CA SER A 108 -9.92 -6.74 11.33
C SER A 108 -11.08 -6.83 12.31
N ASN A 109 -12.32 -6.87 11.82
CA ASN A 109 -13.53 -6.89 12.65
C ASN A 109 -13.64 -8.14 13.53
N ALA A 110 -13.02 -9.26 13.10
CA ALA A 110 -12.98 -10.50 13.87
C ALA A 110 -11.90 -10.53 14.96
N LEU A 111 -11.02 -9.53 15.03
CA LEU A 111 -10.00 -9.43 16.08
C LEU A 111 -10.54 -8.79 17.36
N HIS A 112 -9.77 -8.95 18.44
CA HIS A 112 -10.05 -8.22 19.68
C HIS A 112 -9.95 -6.69 19.39
N PRO A 113 -10.80 -5.84 19.99
CA PRO A 113 -10.83 -4.40 19.70
C PRO A 113 -9.47 -3.69 19.75
N SER A 114 -8.58 -4.09 20.65
CA SER A 114 -7.23 -3.50 20.78
C SER A 114 -6.28 -3.88 19.64
N GLU A 115 -6.58 -4.95 18.90
CA GLU A 115 -5.75 -5.48 17.81
C GLU A 115 -6.25 -5.05 16.42
N ARG A 116 -7.45 -4.49 16.34
CA ARG A 116 -8.09 -4.07 15.08
C ARG A 116 -7.30 -2.96 14.40
N LEU A 117 -7.49 -2.88 13.09
CA LEU A 117 -7.07 -1.72 12.31
C LEU A 117 -7.86 -0.48 12.75
N ALA A 118 -7.16 0.63 12.95
CA ALA A 118 -7.77 1.94 13.14
C ALA A 118 -8.16 2.56 11.79
N HIS A 119 -7.36 2.30 10.75
CA HIS A 119 -7.57 2.89 9.43
C HIS A 119 -7.33 1.90 8.30
N LEU A 120 -8.21 1.93 7.29
CA LEU A 120 -8.09 1.18 6.05
C LEU A 120 -8.18 2.14 4.86
N VAL A 121 -7.08 2.31 4.12
CA VAL A 121 -7.06 3.11 2.89
C VAL A 121 -7.37 2.20 1.71
N VAL A 122 -8.41 2.54 0.94
CA VAL A 122 -8.91 1.71 -0.15
C VAL A 122 -8.75 2.43 -1.49
N THR A 123 -7.99 1.83 -2.40
CA THR A 123 -7.86 2.32 -3.79
C THR A 123 -8.71 1.48 -4.75
N GLN A 124 -9.11 2.10 -5.86
CA GLN A 124 -9.72 1.42 -6.99
C GLN A 124 -8.70 1.38 -8.14
N PHE A 125 -8.72 0.36 -8.99
CA PHE A 125 -7.83 0.33 -10.15
C PHE A 125 -8.05 1.56 -11.05
N THR A 126 -9.31 1.98 -11.20
CA THR A 126 -9.73 3.17 -11.96
C THR A 126 -9.19 4.50 -11.40
N ASP A 127 -8.59 4.52 -10.23
CA ASP A 127 -7.92 5.73 -9.70
C ASP A 127 -6.56 5.99 -10.38
N ALA A 128 -6.03 5.04 -11.16
CA ALA A 128 -4.70 5.13 -11.77
C ALA A 128 -4.64 4.84 -13.26
N PHE A 129 -5.73 4.40 -13.89
CA PHE A 129 -5.74 4.18 -15.32
C PHE A 129 -7.10 4.47 -15.94
N ASP A 130 -7.11 4.79 -17.24
CA ASP A 130 -8.33 4.96 -18.03
C ASP A 130 -8.87 3.60 -18.47
N VAL A 131 -10.08 3.27 -18.04
CA VAL A 131 -10.76 2.01 -18.41
C VAL A 131 -11.14 1.95 -19.89
N ASN A 132 -11.13 3.09 -20.60
CA ASN A 132 -11.49 3.17 -22.02
C ASN A 132 -10.28 2.96 -22.96
N VAL A 133 -9.13 2.59 -22.42
CA VAL A 133 -7.94 2.25 -23.21
C VAL A 133 -8.27 1.10 -24.17
N THR A 134 -7.90 1.27 -25.43
CA THR A 134 -8.14 0.29 -26.51
C THR A 134 -6.83 -0.07 -27.20
N GLY A 135 -6.85 -1.14 -28.01
CA GLY A 135 -5.69 -1.57 -28.78
C GLY A 135 -4.69 -2.38 -27.96
N ALA A 136 -3.42 -2.29 -28.31
CA ALA A 136 -2.34 -3.11 -27.72
C ALA A 136 -2.09 -2.83 -26.22
N ASP A 137 -2.47 -1.66 -25.75
CA ASP A 137 -2.29 -1.23 -24.37
C ASP A 137 -3.50 -1.55 -23.47
N ALA A 138 -4.59 -2.04 -24.05
CA ALA A 138 -5.78 -2.41 -23.28
C ALA A 138 -5.51 -3.62 -22.38
N PRO A 139 -6.16 -3.67 -21.18
CA PRO A 139 -6.13 -4.90 -20.39
C PRO A 139 -6.80 -6.05 -21.14
N PRO A 140 -6.46 -7.31 -20.82
CA PRO A 140 -7.20 -8.46 -21.34
C PRO A 140 -8.70 -8.29 -21.13
N GLU A 141 -9.51 -8.63 -22.13
CA GLU A 141 -10.97 -8.47 -22.08
C GLU A 141 -11.60 -9.09 -20.82
N ALA A 142 -11.10 -10.28 -20.44
CA ALA A 142 -11.55 -10.98 -19.23
C ALA A 142 -11.30 -10.21 -17.91
N TRP A 143 -10.44 -9.18 -17.93
CA TRP A 143 -10.12 -8.35 -16.75
C TRP A 143 -10.86 -7.02 -16.74
N GLY A 144 -11.51 -6.66 -17.85
CA GLY A 144 -12.13 -5.35 -18.02
C GLY A 144 -13.17 -5.04 -16.95
N GLU A 145 -14.07 -5.98 -16.67
CA GLU A 145 -15.09 -5.83 -15.62
C GLU A 145 -14.44 -5.69 -14.23
N TRP A 146 -13.49 -6.55 -13.88
CA TRP A 146 -12.81 -6.52 -12.59
C TRP A 146 -12.06 -5.21 -12.39
N LEU A 147 -11.26 -4.78 -13.35
CA LEU A 147 -10.47 -3.55 -13.26
C LEU A 147 -11.37 -2.30 -13.28
N GLY A 148 -12.49 -2.33 -14.00
CA GLY A 148 -13.43 -1.22 -14.10
C GLY A 148 -14.39 -1.09 -12.92
N THR A 149 -14.57 -2.15 -12.14
CA THR A 149 -15.51 -2.15 -11.03
C THR A 149 -15.01 -1.29 -9.87
N ARG A 150 -15.85 -0.38 -9.39
CA ARG A 150 -15.61 0.39 -8.18
C ARG A 150 -16.37 -0.23 -7.01
N HIS A 151 -15.68 -0.48 -5.93
CA HIS A 151 -16.23 -1.09 -4.73
C HIS A 151 -16.50 -0.04 -3.65
N PRO A 152 -17.59 -0.15 -2.87
CA PRO A 152 -17.82 0.72 -1.73
C PRO A 152 -16.77 0.52 -0.65
N LEU A 153 -16.57 1.54 0.18
CA LEU A 153 -15.75 1.41 1.37
C LEU A 153 -16.40 0.43 2.35
N PRO A 154 -15.65 -0.53 2.90
CA PRO A 154 -16.19 -1.47 3.86
C PRO A 154 -16.40 -0.82 5.23
N VAL A 155 -17.23 -1.43 6.06
CA VAL A 155 -17.38 -1.05 7.47
C VAL A 155 -16.22 -1.65 8.28
N LEU A 156 -15.55 -0.80 9.03
CA LEU A 156 -14.45 -1.15 9.92
C LEU A 156 -14.87 -0.91 11.38
N ASP A 157 -15.05 -1.98 12.15
CA ASP A 157 -15.51 -1.89 13.53
C ASP A 157 -14.48 -1.20 14.44
N GLY A 158 -14.81 -0.02 14.96
CA GLY A 158 -13.93 0.77 15.81
C GLY A 158 -12.81 1.49 15.05
N GLY A 159 -12.86 1.50 13.72
CA GLY A 159 -11.94 2.20 12.84
C GLY A 159 -12.64 2.93 11.71
N GLU A 160 -11.87 3.44 10.74
CA GLU A 160 -12.39 4.21 9.61
C GLU A 160 -11.76 3.74 8.30
N ALA A 161 -12.60 3.56 7.26
CA ALA A 161 -12.15 3.31 5.90
C ALA A 161 -12.10 4.64 5.11
N HIS A 162 -11.00 4.86 4.39
CA HIS A 162 -10.71 6.07 3.64
C HIS A 162 -10.54 5.77 2.17
N ALA A 163 -11.02 6.65 1.29
CA ALA A 163 -10.72 6.53 -0.13
C ALA A 163 -9.27 6.93 -0.43
N TRP A 164 -8.65 6.24 -1.39
CA TRP A 164 -7.31 6.58 -1.89
C TRP A 164 -7.21 8.01 -2.42
N THR A 165 -8.28 8.47 -3.08
CA THR A 165 -8.37 9.84 -3.60
C THR A 165 -8.13 10.88 -2.51
N ASP A 166 -8.60 10.65 -1.29
CA ASP A 166 -8.38 11.54 -0.15
C ASP A 166 -6.92 11.51 0.31
N ALA A 167 -6.28 10.33 0.22
CA ALA A 167 -4.87 10.19 0.57
C ALA A 167 -3.96 10.95 -0.39
N VAL A 168 -4.21 10.86 -1.70
CA VAL A 168 -3.41 11.58 -2.71
C VAL A 168 -3.82 13.03 -2.90
N ALA A 169 -4.95 13.47 -2.35
CA ALA A 169 -5.36 14.86 -2.26
C ALA A 169 -4.82 15.57 -1.00
N CYS A 170 -4.19 14.83 -0.09
CA CYS A 170 -3.64 15.40 1.16
C CYS A 170 -2.61 16.49 0.85
N THR A 171 -2.80 17.67 1.46
CA THR A 171 -1.91 18.83 1.30
C THR A 171 -1.03 19.09 2.51
N ASP A 172 -1.16 18.25 3.55
CA ASP A 172 -0.33 18.33 4.74
C ASP A 172 1.14 18.12 4.41
N THR A 173 2.00 18.61 5.27
CA THR A 173 3.44 18.39 5.13
C THR A 173 3.78 16.99 5.64
N PRO A 174 4.44 16.14 4.84
CA PRO A 174 4.89 14.85 5.32
C PRO A 174 5.96 15.01 6.40
N PRO A 175 6.12 14.03 7.31
CA PRO A 175 7.09 14.12 8.40
C PRO A 175 8.51 14.30 7.86
N ALA A 176 9.37 14.94 8.66
CA ALA A 176 10.79 15.03 8.32
C ALA A 176 11.38 13.61 8.18
N LEU A 177 12.26 13.42 7.19
CA LEU A 177 12.92 12.13 6.98
C LEU A 177 13.87 11.85 8.16
N ALA A 178 13.63 10.76 8.89
CA ALA A 178 14.32 10.43 10.13
C ALA A 178 14.88 8.99 10.16
N VAL A 179 14.70 8.23 9.07
CA VAL A 179 15.22 6.86 8.97
C VAL A 179 16.67 6.83 8.49
N GLY A 180 17.43 5.88 9.03
CA GLY A 180 18.80 5.60 8.63
C GLY A 180 18.95 4.21 7.97
N PRO A 181 20.18 3.86 7.51
CA PRO A 181 20.43 2.59 6.81
C PRO A 181 20.09 1.33 7.64
N HIS A 182 20.12 1.45 8.95
CA HIS A 182 19.89 0.33 9.88
C HIS A 182 18.45 0.24 10.39
N ASP A 183 17.58 1.18 10.01
CA ASP A 183 16.17 1.09 10.34
C ASP A 183 15.48 0.03 9.48
N LEU A 184 14.42 -0.58 10.02
CA LEU A 184 13.57 -1.54 9.31
C LEU A 184 12.80 -0.82 8.21
N ALA A 185 12.77 -1.40 7.03
CA ALA A 185 12.07 -0.86 5.87
C ALA A 185 10.94 -1.77 5.38
N LEU A 186 11.18 -3.07 5.35
CA LEU A 186 10.25 -4.08 4.85
C LEU A 186 10.15 -5.25 5.82
N LEU A 187 8.94 -5.78 5.95
CA LEU A 187 8.65 -6.97 6.74
C LEU A 187 7.79 -7.95 5.91
N PRO A 188 8.34 -8.56 4.84
CA PRO A 188 7.65 -9.60 4.10
C PRO A 188 7.57 -10.88 4.93
N TYR A 189 6.48 -11.63 4.76
CA TYR A 189 6.26 -12.89 5.43
C TYR A 189 6.57 -14.07 4.53
N THR A 190 7.25 -15.05 5.08
CA THR A 190 7.50 -16.33 4.41
C THR A 190 6.65 -17.43 5.04
N SER A 191 6.06 -18.27 4.21
CA SER A 191 5.41 -19.50 4.66
C SER A 191 6.49 -20.44 5.19
N GLY A 192 6.59 -20.57 6.51
CA GLY A 192 7.42 -21.61 7.12
C GLY A 192 6.87 -22.99 6.77
N THR A 193 7.74 -24.00 6.67
CA THR A 193 7.35 -25.39 6.41
C THR A 193 6.54 -26.00 7.56
N THR A 194 6.52 -25.38 8.74
CA THR A 194 5.91 -25.90 9.96
C THR A 194 5.40 -24.77 10.86
N GLY A 195 4.29 -24.10 10.51
CA GLY A 195 3.69 -23.11 11.40
C GLY A 195 3.20 -21.84 10.71
N LEU A 196 2.86 -20.83 11.51
CA LEU A 196 2.44 -19.52 11.02
C LEU A 196 3.57 -18.84 10.23
N PRO A 197 3.24 -18.04 9.20
CA PRO A 197 4.21 -17.24 8.47
C PRO A 197 5.04 -16.36 9.41
N LYS A 198 6.34 -16.20 9.08
CA LYS A 198 7.27 -15.39 9.88
C LYS A 198 7.69 -14.15 9.12
N GLY A 199 7.67 -13.01 9.78
CA GLY A 199 8.13 -11.73 9.22
C GLY A 199 9.65 -11.68 9.07
N CYS A 200 10.14 -11.51 7.84
CA CYS A 200 11.55 -11.35 7.52
C CYS A 200 11.94 -9.87 7.59
N MET A 201 12.83 -9.51 8.50
CA MET A 201 13.26 -8.13 8.71
C MET A 201 14.26 -7.67 7.65
N HIS A 202 13.86 -6.74 6.79
CA HIS A 202 14.74 -6.10 5.81
C HIS A 202 15.01 -4.64 6.16
N LEU A 203 16.28 -4.32 6.37
CA LEU A 203 16.73 -2.96 6.65
C LEU A 203 16.86 -2.15 5.36
N HIS A 204 16.78 -0.83 5.45
CA HIS A 204 17.00 0.05 4.29
C HIS A 204 18.29 -0.27 3.54
N LYS A 205 19.41 -0.50 4.26
CA LYS A 205 20.68 -0.87 3.63
C LYS A 205 20.65 -2.18 2.87
N SER A 206 19.89 -3.18 3.36
CA SER A 206 19.80 -4.50 2.72
C SER A 206 19.06 -4.41 1.38
N ILE A 207 18.01 -3.59 1.31
CA ILE A 207 17.25 -3.34 0.07
C ILE A 207 18.14 -2.61 -0.93
N MET A 208 18.83 -1.55 -0.50
CA MET A 208 19.72 -0.79 -1.37
C MET A 208 20.90 -1.61 -1.89
N HIS A 209 21.44 -2.53 -1.09
CA HIS A 209 22.53 -3.43 -1.52
C HIS A 209 22.09 -4.36 -2.67
N ASN A 210 20.84 -4.78 -2.69
CA ASN A 210 20.32 -5.65 -3.75
C ASN A 210 19.89 -4.87 -5.02
N ALA A 211 19.81 -3.53 -4.94
CA ALA A 211 19.38 -2.66 -6.03
C ALA A 211 20.53 -2.02 -6.80
N VAL A 212 21.81 -2.26 -6.38
CA VAL A 212 23.05 -1.68 -6.98
C VAL A 212 23.88 -2.82 -7.67
#